data_e78947338e75b72c11d42e764a12d952
#
_entry.id   e78947338e75b72c11d42e764a12d952
#
_cell.length_a   1.000
_cell.length_b   1.000
_cell.length_c   1.000
_cell.angle_alpha   90.00
_cell.angle_beta   90.00
_cell.angle_gamma   90.00
#
_symmetry.space_group_name_H-M   'P 1'
#
loop_
_entity.id
_entity.type
_entity.pdbx_description
1 polymer ?
#
loop_
_entity_poly.entity_id
_entity_poly.type
_entity_poly.pdbx_seq_one_letter_code
_entity_poly.pdbx_strand_id
1 'polypeptide(L)'
;MQSVRRRTPCKGRVGIYDDAEAADDGKLHPSYNIARAVTGRFSSSQPNAQQFPRDRDLLGDETSVRSSFIAPKGKLLVSLDYSGIELKVLALLSGDKQLLHDCIDGDLHSEVASYMVGHRIDKKTKEGKEQRSKAKGVSFGIIYGSGASGLSATLRTSVGRAQELIDFWADRYPQAFNLRHDAMDAAVASGGYLPVVDGGSIYLGRKPDLPKCANYPVQRAALTVMARALTRHKDRLDAAAGQGLH
;
A
#
# COMPACT_ATOMS: atom_id res chain seq x y z
N MET A 1 -25.03 30.30 -9.18
CA MET A 1 -24.07 29.71 -10.14
C MET A 1 -22.75 30.45 -10.06
N GLN A 2 -21.82 29.98 -9.27
CA GLN A 2 -20.45 30.54 -9.23
C GLN A 2 -19.54 29.63 -10.04
N SER A 3 -18.96 30.20 -11.10
CA SER A 3 -18.05 29.52 -12.01
C SER A 3 -16.76 29.14 -11.28
N VAL A 4 -16.47 27.85 -11.23
CA VAL A 4 -15.18 27.33 -10.82
C VAL A 4 -14.13 27.82 -11.83
N ARG A 5 -13.21 28.68 -11.40
CA ARG A 5 -12.09 29.13 -12.22
C ARG A 5 -11.18 27.94 -12.53
N ARG A 6 -11.09 27.55 -13.81
CA ARG A 6 -10.09 26.60 -14.33
C ARG A 6 -8.70 27.12 -14.00
N ARG A 7 -7.97 26.41 -13.14
CA ARG A 7 -6.51 26.60 -12.96
C ARG A 7 -5.76 25.62 -13.83
N THR A 8 -4.65 26.05 -14.36
CA THR A 8 -3.74 25.35 -15.30
C THR A 8 -3.40 23.94 -14.79
N PRO A 9 -3.53 22.90 -15.62
CA PRO A 9 -3.40 21.51 -15.17
C PRO A 9 -1.94 21.12 -14.93
N CYS A 10 -1.62 20.58 -13.75
CA CYS A 10 -0.47 19.71 -13.62
C CYS A 10 -0.72 18.45 -14.47
N LYS A 11 0.08 18.22 -15.51
CA LYS A 11 -0.03 17.06 -16.41
C LYS A 11 -0.17 15.77 -15.58
N GLY A 12 -1.28 15.06 -15.75
CA GLY A 12 -1.56 13.75 -15.15
C GLY A 12 -2.66 13.68 -14.08
N ARG A 13 -3.21 14.81 -13.57
CA ARG A 13 -4.24 14.82 -12.52
C ARG A 13 -5.62 15.33 -12.96
N VAL A 14 -5.77 15.81 -14.17
CA VAL A 14 -7.00 16.48 -14.64
C VAL A 14 -8.16 15.51 -14.83
N GLY A 15 -7.92 14.32 -15.37
CA GLY A 15 -8.97 13.36 -15.68
C GLY A 15 -9.74 12.81 -14.47
N ILE A 16 -9.16 12.88 -13.25
CA ILE A 16 -9.83 12.39 -12.03
C ILE A 16 -10.96 13.35 -11.60
N TYR A 17 -10.81 14.64 -11.88
CA TYR A 17 -11.79 15.66 -11.51
C TYR A 17 -12.87 15.83 -12.56
N ASP A 18 -12.54 15.63 -13.83
CA ASP A 18 -13.51 15.75 -14.93
C ASP A 18 -14.54 14.59 -14.88
N ASP A 19 -14.12 13.42 -14.34
CA ASP A 19 -15.00 12.26 -14.14
C ASP A 19 -15.77 12.30 -12.80
N ALA A 20 -15.50 13.26 -11.92
CA ALA A 20 -16.05 13.33 -10.57
C ALA A 20 -17.22 14.33 -10.50
N GLU A 21 -18.09 14.33 -11.48
CA GLU A 21 -19.36 15.04 -11.37
C GLU A 21 -20.32 14.29 -10.44
N ALA A 22 -20.94 15.02 -9.52
CA ALA A 22 -22.00 14.44 -8.71
C ALA A 22 -23.20 14.10 -9.59
N ALA A 23 -23.82 12.95 -9.37
CA ALA A 23 -25.07 12.59 -10.00
C ALA A 23 -26.22 13.53 -9.55
N ASP A 24 -27.37 13.43 -10.18
CA ASP A 24 -28.54 14.27 -9.86
C ASP A 24 -28.98 14.18 -8.39
N ASP A 25 -28.61 13.10 -7.69
CA ASP A 25 -28.85 12.91 -6.25
C ASP A 25 -27.76 13.58 -5.36
N GLY A 26 -26.83 14.31 -5.94
CA GLY A 26 -25.73 14.98 -5.25
C GLY A 26 -24.65 14.05 -4.71
N LYS A 27 -24.59 12.77 -5.17
CA LYS A 27 -23.64 11.78 -4.71
C LYS A 27 -22.69 11.36 -5.83
N LEU A 28 -21.53 10.82 -5.44
CA LEU A 28 -20.63 10.12 -6.35
C LEU A 28 -20.90 8.61 -6.30
N HIS A 29 -21.01 7.99 -7.46
CA HIS A 29 -21.29 6.56 -7.62
C HIS A 29 -20.12 5.85 -8.32
N PRO A 30 -18.94 5.72 -7.68
CA PRO A 30 -17.81 5.05 -8.31
C PRO A 30 -18.11 3.57 -8.54
N SER A 31 -17.70 3.06 -9.70
CA SER A 31 -17.74 1.64 -9.98
C SER A 31 -16.55 0.93 -9.34
N TYR A 32 -16.80 -0.14 -8.57
CA TYR A 32 -15.75 -0.99 -7.99
C TYR A 32 -15.69 -2.33 -8.68
N ASN A 33 -14.49 -2.70 -9.15
CA ASN A 33 -14.21 -3.99 -9.77
C ASN A 33 -13.40 -4.87 -8.80
N ILE A 34 -13.90 -6.06 -8.52
CA ILE A 34 -13.29 -7.01 -7.57
C ILE A 34 -12.29 -7.99 -8.22
N ALA A 35 -12.26 -8.08 -9.55
CA ALA A 35 -11.48 -9.07 -10.29
C ALA A 35 -10.58 -8.48 -11.39
N ARG A 36 -10.42 -7.16 -11.47
CA ARG A 36 -9.67 -6.51 -12.56
C ARG A 36 -8.16 -6.50 -12.30
N ALA A 37 -7.74 -6.36 -11.07
CA ALA A 37 -6.32 -6.40 -10.71
C ALA A 37 -5.84 -7.86 -10.62
N VAL A 38 -4.66 -8.16 -11.16
CA VAL A 38 -4.06 -9.51 -11.15
C VAL A 38 -3.91 -10.06 -9.72
N THR A 39 -3.61 -9.20 -8.76
CA THR A 39 -3.52 -9.53 -7.33
C THR A 39 -4.89 -9.67 -6.65
N GLY A 40 -5.99 -9.42 -7.37
CA GLY A 40 -7.35 -9.41 -6.85
C GLY A 40 -7.73 -8.15 -6.08
N ARG A 41 -6.86 -7.15 -5.98
CA ARG A 41 -7.21 -5.87 -5.32
C ARG A 41 -8.41 -5.22 -6.01
N PHE A 42 -9.25 -4.57 -5.23
CA PHE A 42 -10.32 -3.75 -5.76
C PHE A 42 -9.74 -2.62 -6.59
N SER A 43 -10.35 -2.34 -7.72
CA SER A 43 -10.06 -1.15 -8.51
C SER A 43 -11.33 -0.31 -8.65
N SER A 44 -11.17 0.99 -8.74
CA SER A 44 -12.27 1.94 -8.87
C SER A 44 -12.18 2.68 -10.19
N SER A 45 -13.34 2.97 -10.79
CA SER A 45 -13.47 3.76 -12.02
C SER A 45 -14.78 4.56 -12.00
N GLN A 46 -14.84 5.63 -12.76
CA GLN A 46 -16.03 6.46 -13.03
C GLN A 46 -16.75 6.98 -11.77
N PRO A 47 -16.08 7.78 -10.93
CA PRO A 47 -14.68 8.18 -10.92
C PRO A 47 -13.80 7.19 -10.19
N ASN A 48 -12.45 7.28 -10.37
CA ASN A 48 -11.52 6.48 -9.58
C ASN A 48 -11.34 7.07 -8.16
N ALA A 49 -12.23 6.69 -7.24
CA ALA A 49 -12.24 7.20 -5.87
C ALA A 49 -10.98 6.82 -5.07
N GLN A 50 -10.23 5.77 -5.49
CA GLN A 50 -9.00 5.35 -4.84
C GLN A 50 -7.81 6.29 -5.12
N GLN A 51 -7.91 7.16 -6.13
CA GLN A 51 -6.86 8.08 -6.54
C GLN A 51 -7.09 9.53 -6.10
N PHE A 52 -8.12 9.82 -5.31
CA PHE A 52 -8.30 11.17 -4.77
C PHE A 52 -7.08 11.60 -3.95
N PRO A 53 -6.52 12.80 -4.23
CA PRO A 53 -5.33 13.30 -3.56
C PRO A 53 -5.52 13.37 -2.05
N ARG A 54 -4.43 13.18 -1.32
CA ARG A 54 -4.39 13.48 0.11
C ARG A 54 -4.17 14.97 0.29
N ASP A 55 -4.65 15.52 1.41
CA ASP A 55 -4.58 16.95 1.72
C ASP A 55 -3.16 17.52 1.65
N ARG A 56 -2.16 16.74 2.07
CA ARG A 56 -0.73 17.10 1.99
C ARG A 56 -0.17 17.23 0.56
N ASP A 57 -0.89 16.72 -0.43
CA ASP A 57 -0.46 16.74 -1.83
C ASP A 57 -0.99 18.00 -2.56
N LEU A 58 -1.74 18.85 -1.86
CA LEU A 58 -2.29 20.11 -2.36
C LEU A 58 -1.36 21.25 -1.95
N LEU A 59 -0.75 21.90 -2.94
CA LEU A 59 0.11 23.07 -2.74
C LEU A 59 -0.72 24.25 -2.24
N GLY A 60 -0.70 24.51 -0.94
CA GLY A 60 -1.06 25.79 -0.35
C GLY A 60 -2.53 26.21 -0.39
N ASP A 61 -3.46 25.32 -0.70
CA ASP A 61 -4.89 25.58 -0.66
C ASP A 61 -5.52 24.81 0.52
N GLU A 62 -6.26 25.49 1.37
CA GLU A 62 -6.89 24.91 2.56
C GLU A 62 -8.06 23.95 2.23
N THR A 63 -8.46 23.87 0.96
CA THR A 63 -9.54 23.00 0.51
C THR A 63 -9.03 21.60 0.13
N SER A 64 -9.15 20.70 1.05
CA SER A 64 -8.98 19.27 0.80
C SER A 64 -10.09 18.72 -0.10
N VAL A 65 -9.71 18.02 -1.18
CA VAL A 65 -10.70 17.30 -2.01
C VAL A 65 -11.49 16.29 -1.19
N ARG A 66 -10.82 15.64 -0.22
CA ARG A 66 -11.46 14.64 0.63
C ARG A 66 -12.45 15.26 1.62
N SER A 67 -12.25 16.49 2.06
CA SER A 67 -13.18 17.21 2.94
C SER A 67 -14.49 17.59 2.24
N SER A 68 -14.53 17.56 0.91
CA SER A 68 -15.77 17.78 0.14
C SER A 68 -16.74 16.60 0.21
N PHE A 69 -16.25 15.41 0.65
CA PHE A 69 -17.11 14.25 0.84
C PHE A 69 -17.69 14.26 2.26
N ILE A 70 -18.99 14.44 2.34
CA ILE A 70 -19.71 14.48 3.63
C ILE A 70 -20.66 13.29 3.75
N ALA A 71 -20.92 12.87 4.97
CA ALA A 71 -21.93 11.87 5.23
C ALA A 71 -23.35 12.47 5.04
N PRO A 72 -24.31 11.71 4.53
CA PRO A 72 -25.72 12.11 4.55
C PRO A 72 -26.20 12.42 5.97
N LYS A 73 -27.24 13.24 6.10
CA LYS A 73 -27.84 13.59 7.41
C LYS A 73 -28.17 12.33 8.23
N GLY A 74 -27.70 12.30 9.46
CA GLY A 74 -27.89 11.17 10.38
C GLY A 74 -26.95 9.96 10.14
N LYS A 75 -25.94 10.11 9.28
CA LYS A 75 -24.92 9.08 9.02
C LYS A 75 -23.50 9.60 9.30
N LEU A 76 -22.56 8.71 9.42
CA LEU A 76 -21.14 9.00 9.61
C LEU A 76 -20.30 8.33 8.53
N LEU A 77 -19.23 9.00 8.10
CA LEU A 77 -18.16 8.37 7.34
C LEU A 77 -17.15 7.79 8.32
N VAL A 78 -16.92 6.49 8.23
CA VAL A 78 -15.92 5.78 9.06
C VAL A 78 -14.77 5.35 8.17
N SER A 79 -13.55 5.76 8.52
CA SER A 79 -12.32 5.34 7.85
C SER A 79 -11.56 4.37 8.73
N LEU A 80 -11.30 3.17 8.22
CA LEU A 80 -10.52 2.14 8.88
C LEU A 80 -9.33 1.79 7.98
N ASP A 81 -8.12 1.80 8.56
CA ASP A 81 -6.89 1.45 7.84
C ASP A 81 -6.02 0.50 8.67
N TYR A 82 -5.44 -0.50 8.00
CA TYR A 82 -4.48 -1.39 8.61
C TYR A 82 -3.09 -0.76 8.60
N SER A 83 -2.52 -0.51 9.76
CA SER A 83 -1.16 0.00 9.86
C SER A 83 -0.14 -1.03 9.36
N GLY A 84 0.49 -0.76 8.21
CA GLY A 84 1.60 -1.56 7.68
C GLY A 84 1.25 -3.01 7.36
N ILE A 85 0.04 -3.28 6.86
CA ILE A 85 -0.45 -4.64 6.60
C ILE A 85 0.51 -5.48 5.74
N GLU A 86 1.09 -4.90 4.70
CA GLU A 86 1.95 -5.64 3.76
C GLU A 86 3.23 -6.16 4.44
N LEU A 87 3.84 -5.38 5.34
CA LEU A 87 5.01 -5.82 6.11
C LEU A 87 4.67 -6.95 7.10
N LYS A 88 3.53 -6.83 7.78
CA LYS A 88 3.06 -7.85 8.71
C LYS A 88 2.72 -9.15 7.98
N VAL A 89 2.07 -9.04 6.83
CA VAL A 89 1.76 -10.20 5.98
C VAL A 89 3.03 -10.82 5.43
N LEU A 90 4.02 -10.03 5.00
CA LEU A 90 5.32 -10.54 4.56
C LEU A 90 6.00 -11.32 5.69
N ALA A 91 6.02 -10.78 6.91
CA ALA A 91 6.59 -11.46 8.08
C ALA A 91 5.90 -12.81 8.36
N LEU A 92 4.57 -12.86 8.24
CA LEU A 92 3.80 -14.08 8.43
C LEU A 92 4.04 -15.11 7.31
N LEU A 93 4.07 -14.68 6.05
CA LEU A 93 4.30 -15.56 4.90
C LEU A 93 5.71 -16.15 4.89
N SER A 94 6.71 -15.36 5.29
CA SER A 94 8.12 -15.79 5.33
C SER A 94 8.48 -16.56 6.61
N GLY A 95 7.67 -16.44 7.66
CA GLY A 95 8.03 -16.95 8.99
C GLY A 95 9.16 -16.16 9.67
N ASP A 96 9.49 -14.96 9.19
CA ASP A 96 10.56 -14.13 9.73
C ASP A 96 10.16 -13.52 11.07
N LYS A 97 10.70 -14.11 12.14
CA LYS A 97 10.36 -13.71 13.52
C LYS A 97 10.86 -12.31 13.86
N GLN A 98 12.04 -11.92 13.33
CA GLN A 98 12.58 -10.58 13.59
C GLN A 98 11.76 -9.52 12.89
N LEU A 99 11.35 -9.77 11.63
CA LEU A 99 10.45 -8.86 10.91
C LEU A 99 9.10 -8.73 11.61
N LEU A 100 8.54 -9.84 12.09
CA LEU A 100 7.27 -9.85 12.81
C LEU A 100 7.37 -9.02 14.10
N HIS A 101 8.42 -9.23 14.89
CA HIS A 101 8.70 -8.45 16.10
C HIS A 101 8.80 -6.95 15.78
N ASP A 102 9.62 -6.58 14.79
CA ASP A 102 9.84 -5.17 14.44
C ASP A 102 8.58 -4.50 13.85
N CYS A 103 7.64 -5.28 13.30
CA CYS A 103 6.36 -4.78 12.81
C CYS A 103 5.27 -4.64 13.88
N ILE A 104 5.35 -5.38 14.99
CA ILE A 104 4.31 -5.42 16.04
C ILE A 104 4.77 -4.65 17.27
N ASP A 105 5.91 -5.04 17.84
CA ASP A 105 6.42 -4.54 19.11
C ASP A 105 7.51 -3.48 18.94
N GLY A 106 8.21 -3.50 17.78
CA GLY A 106 9.28 -2.59 17.44
C GLY A 106 8.86 -1.44 16.52
N ASP A 107 9.83 -0.91 15.80
CA ASP A 107 9.62 0.07 14.72
C ASP A 107 10.64 -0.17 13.60
N LEU A 108 10.32 -1.08 12.69
CA LEU A 108 11.14 -1.44 11.54
C LEU A 108 11.70 -0.22 10.80
N HIS A 109 10.87 0.80 10.60
CA HIS A 109 11.30 1.98 9.85
C HIS A 109 12.29 2.84 10.64
N SER A 110 12.21 2.83 11.96
CA SER A 110 13.20 3.49 12.81
C SER A 110 14.53 2.74 12.85
N GLU A 111 14.51 1.40 12.83
CA GLU A 111 15.71 0.57 12.73
C GLU A 111 16.45 0.82 11.42
N VAL A 112 15.74 0.74 10.30
CA VAL A 112 16.31 1.03 8.98
C VAL A 112 16.81 2.48 8.90
N ALA A 113 16.07 3.45 9.44
CA ALA A 113 16.50 4.84 9.46
C ALA A 113 17.77 5.05 10.28
N SER A 114 17.85 4.40 11.45
CA SER A 114 19.04 4.47 12.33
C SER A 114 20.29 3.91 11.62
N TYR A 115 20.14 2.82 10.88
CA TYR A 115 21.22 2.29 10.03
C TYR A 115 21.61 3.25 8.91
N MET A 116 20.61 3.91 8.27
CA MET A 116 20.86 4.88 7.20
C MET A 116 21.72 6.07 7.65
N VAL A 117 21.50 6.56 8.86
CA VAL A 117 22.19 7.75 9.41
C VAL A 117 23.37 7.41 10.33
N GLY A 118 23.56 6.13 10.67
CA GLY A 118 24.68 5.66 11.52
C GLY A 118 24.49 5.90 13.02
N HIS A 119 23.31 6.35 13.46
CA HIS A 119 22.96 6.52 14.86
C HIS A 119 21.46 6.32 15.11
N ARG A 120 21.08 6.07 16.36
CA ARG A 120 19.68 5.90 16.73
C ARG A 120 18.89 7.19 16.50
N ILE A 121 17.81 7.11 15.73
CA ILE A 121 16.93 8.26 15.49
C ILE A 121 15.92 8.45 16.62
N ASP A 122 15.54 9.72 16.89
CA ASP A 122 14.38 10.03 17.73
C ASP A 122 13.18 10.36 16.84
N LYS A 123 12.23 9.42 16.74
CA LYS A 123 11.00 9.55 15.96
C LYS A 123 10.05 10.66 16.41
N LYS A 124 10.30 11.32 17.55
CA LYS A 124 9.50 12.45 18.02
C LYS A 124 9.95 13.75 17.36
N THR A 125 11.21 13.87 16.98
CA THR A 125 11.77 15.04 16.31
C THR A 125 11.31 15.16 14.85
N LYS A 126 11.39 16.35 14.27
CA LYS A 126 11.10 16.57 12.85
C LYS A 126 12.06 15.80 11.97
N GLU A 127 13.35 15.86 12.28
CA GLU A 127 14.39 15.14 11.54
C GLU A 127 14.20 13.63 11.60
N GLY A 128 13.97 13.07 12.79
CA GLY A 128 13.71 11.63 12.93
C GLY A 128 12.47 11.17 12.18
N LYS A 129 11.39 11.97 12.12
CA LYS A 129 10.22 11.67 11.27
C LYS A 129 10.56 11.65 9.78
N GLU A 130 11.40 12.60 9.32
CA GLU A 130 11.85 12.64 7.93
C GLU A 130 12.72 11.43 7.58
N GLN A 131 13.68 11.07 8.44
CA GLN A 131 14.52 9.89 8.25
C GLN A 131 13.69 8.59 8.24
N ARG A 132 12.76 8.47 9.18
CA ARG A 132 11.83 7.34 9.22
C ARG A 132 10.96 7.25 7.97
N SER A 133 10.53 8.38 7.41
CA SER A 133 9.76 8.41 6.15
C SER A 133 10.61 7.95 4.96
N LYS A 134 11.89 8.33 4.89
CA LYS A 134 12.83 7.83 3.87
C LYS A 134 13.05 6.33 4.02
N ALA A 135 13.30 5.85 5.23
CA ALA A 135 13.48 4.43 5.53
C ALA A 135 12.25 3.58 5.17
N LYS A 136 11.05 4.15 5.32
CA LYS A 136 9.83 3.50 4.82
C LYS A 136 9.89 3.27 3.31
N GLY A 137 10.33 4.26 2.54
CA GLY A 137 10.53 4.13 1.10
C GLY A 137 11.58 3.06 0.74
N VAL A 138 12.68 2.99 1.49
CA VAL A 138 13.72 1.96 1.34
C VAL A 138 13.12 0.57 1.56
N SER A 139 12.48 0.34 2.69
CA SER A 139 11.90 -0.96 3.05
C SER A 139 10.90 -1.43 2.00
N PHE A 140 10.00 -0.57 1.56
CA PHE A 140 9.04 -0.91 0.51
C PHE A 140 9.71 -1.14 -0.85
N GLY A 141 10.73 -0.37 -1.22
CA GLY A 141 11.52 -0.59 -2.43
C GLY A 141 12.14 -2.00 -2.43
N ILE A 142 12.79 -2.40 -1.35
CA ILE A 142 13.42 -3.71 -1.21
C ILE A 142 12.38 -4.84 -1.27
N ILE A 143 11.28 -4.72 -0.54
CA ILE A 143 10.19 -5.71 -0.53
C ILE A 143 9.59 -5.89 -1.91
N TYR A 144 9.45 -4.80 -2.66
CA TYR A 144 8.91 -4.84 -4.03
C TYR A 144 9.95 -5.20 -5.09
N GLY A 145 11.12 -5.72 -4.66
CA GLY A 145 12.13 -6.26 -5.56
C GLY A 145 12.98 -5.23 -6.27
N SER A 146 13.06 -3.99 -5.76
CA SER A 146 14.00 -3.01 -6.28
C SER A 146 15.43 -3.48 -6.06
N GLY A 147 16.24 -3.54 -7.12
CA GLY A 147 17.67 -3.70 -7.03
C GLY A 147 18.39 -2.39 -6.65
N ALA A 148 19.72 -2.48 -6.41
CA ALA A 148 20.52 -1.34 -5.98
C ALA A 148 20.44 -0.12 -6.91
N SER A 149 20.37 -0.32 -8.23
CA SER A 149 20.21 0.78 -9.20
C SER A 149 18.88 1.51 -9.06
N GLY A 150 17.75 0.78 -8.92
CA GLY A 150 16.43 1.40 -8.74
C GLY A 150 16.32 2.12 -7.39
N LEU A 151 16.87 1.51 -6.34
CA LEU A 151 16.87 2.10 -5.01
C LEU A 151 17.77 3.35 -4.94
N SER A 152 18.94 3.34 -5.58
CA SER A 152 19.85 4.49 -5.64
C SER A 152 19.21 5.70 -6.33
N ALA A 153 18.51 5.47 -7.44
CA ALA A 153 17.76 6.52 -8.14
C ALA A 153 16.65 7.13 -7.26
N THR A 154 15.90 6.28 -6.54
CA THR A 154 14.83 6.71 -5.63
C THR A 154 15.35 7.53 -4.45
N LEU A 155 16.47 7.11 -3.86
CA LEU A 155 17.09 7.75 -2.69
C LEU A 155 18.04 8.89 -3.04
N ARG A 156 18.36 9.06 -4.31
CA ARG A 156 19.40 10.00 -4.79
C ARG A 156 20.75 9.77 -4.09
N THR A 157 21.19 8.51 -4.05
CA THR A 157 22.43 8.06 -3.42
C THR A 157 23.27 7.24 -4.42
N SER A 158 24.47 6.81 -4.02
CA SER A 158 25.28 5.89 -4.84
C SER A 158 24.68 4.48 -4.90
N VAL A 159 24.97 3.74 -5.96
CA VAL A 159 24.55 2.33 -6.10
C VAL A 159 25.18 1.48 -4.99
N GLY A 160 26.45 1.75 -4.60
CA GLY A 160 27.10 1.07 -3.48
C GLY A 160 26.33 1.28 -2.17
N ARG A 161 25.95 2.52 -1.85
CA ARG A 161 25.15 2.79 -0.64
C ARG A 161 23.77 2.14 -0.67
N ALA A 162 23.13 2.10 -1.83
CA ALA A 162 21.87 1.38 -2.00
C ALA A 162 22.05 -0.14 -1.80
N GLN A 163 23.16 -0.71 -2.25
CA GLN A 163 23.48 -2.13 -2.01
C GLN A 163 23.68 -2.42 -0.53
N GLU A 164 24.44 -1.60 0.20
CA GLU A 164 24.61 -1.73 1.65
C GLU A 164 23.27 -1.74 2.42
N LEU A 165 22.30 -0.94 1.98
CA LEU A 165 20.95 -0.93 2.57
C LEU A 165 20.18 -2.22 2.28
N ILE A 166 20.34 -2.78 1.07
CA ILE A 166 19.76 -4.07 0.70
C ILE A 166 20.39 -5.19 1.53
N ASP A 167 21.71 -5.19 1.67
CA ASP A 167 22.46 -6.20 2.43
C ASP A 167 22.07 -6.14 3.92
N PHE A 168 22.04 -4.94 4.51
CA PHE A 168 21.53 -4.74 5.88
C PHE A 168 20.13 -5.33 6.08
N TRP A 169 19.24 -5.08 5.11
CA TRP A 169 17.87 -5.56 5.19
C TRP A 169 17.81 -7.09 5.05
N ALA A 170 18.61 -7.66 4.16
CA ALA A 170 18.74 -9.09 3.95
C ALA A 170 19.30 -9.82 5.18
N ASP A 171 20.33 -9.24 5.83
CA ASP A 171 20.94 -9.79 7.03
C ASP A 171 20.00 -9.73 8.23
N ARG A 172 19.22 -8.67 8.34
CA ARG A 172 18.28 -8.49 9.46
C ARG A 172 16.99 -9.32 9.31
N TYR A 173 16.51 -9.51 8.08
CA TYR A 173 15.25 -10.22 7.77
C TYR A 173 15.44 -11.28 6.69
N PRO A 174 16.29 -12.30 6.93
CA PRO A 174 16.72 -13.23 5.89
C PRO A 174 15.59 -14.05 5.30
N GLN A 175 14.61 -14.50 6.10
CA GLN A 175 13.49 -15.29 5.59
C GLN A 175 12.56 -14.43 4.70
N ALA A 176 12.30 -13.21 5.12
CA ALA A 176 11.48 -12.29 4.33
C ALA A 176 12.19 -11.86 3.04
N PHE A 177 13.52 -11.72 3.08
CA PHE A 177 14.31 -11.40 1.90
C PHE A 177 14.35 -12.54 0.89
N ASN A 178 14.48 -13.78 1.37
CA ASN A 178 14.56 -14.97 0.53
C ASN A 178 13.21 -15.35 -0.08
N LEU A 179 12.08 -15.08 0.59
CA LEU A 179 10.73 -15.39 0.10
C LEU A 179 10.50 -14.94 -1.35
N ARG A 180 11.08 -13.82 -1.78
CA ARG A 180 10.96 -13.31 -3.15
C ARG A 180 11.65 -14.22 -4.19
N HIS A 181 12.77 -14.82 -3.84
CA HIS A 181 13.49 -15.76 -4.68
C HIS A 181 12.78 -17.11 -4.71
N ASP A 182 12.34 -17.60 -3.56
CA ASP A 182 11.56 -18.83 -3.44
C ASP A 182 10.27 -18.74 -4.26
N ALA A 183 9.60 -17.59 -4.21
CA ALA A 183 8.40 -17.32 -5.01
C ALA A 183 8.70 -17.27 -6.52
N MET A 184 9.86 -16.73 -6.91
CA MET A 184 10.30 -16.72 -8.31
C MET A 184 10.61 -18.14 -8.80
N ASP A 185 11.34 -18.93 -8.02
CA ASP A 185 11.68 -20.31 -8.34
C ASP A 185 10.43 -21.18 -8.46
N ALA A 186 9.49 -21.03 -7.55
CA ALA A 186 8.19 -21.70 -7.60
C ALA A 186 7.39 -21.31 -8.85
N ALA A 187 7.38 -20.03 -9.22
CA ALA A 187 6.70 -19.56 -10.44
C ALA A 187 7.36 -20.10 -11.71
N VAL A 188 8.69 -20.15 -11.76
CA VAL A 188 9.42 -20.74 -12.90
C VAL A 188 9.13 -22.24 -13.01
N ALA A 189 9.21 -22.97 -11.91
CA ALA A 189 8.98 -24.42 -11.87
C ALA A 189 7.55 -24.81 -12.29
N SER A 190 6.57 -23.93 -12.03
CA SER A 190 5.15 -24.15 -12.38
C SER A 190 4.76 -23.60 -13.76
N GLY A 191 5.71 -23.22 -14.60
CA GLY A 191 5.43 -22.66 -15.92
C GLY A 191 4.83 -21.24 -15.90
N GLY A 192 5.13 -20.46 -14.87
CA GLY A 192 4.70 -19.07 -14.71
C GLY A 192 3.52 -18.87 -13.79
N TYR A 193 3.10 -19.88 -13.05
CA TYR A 193 2.03 -19.78 -12.06
C TYR A 193 2.61 -19.62 -10.65
N LEU A 194 2.24 -18.55 -9.97
CA LEU A 194 2.66 -18.26 -8.60
C LEU A 194 1.55 -18.69 -7.63
N PRO A 195 1.79 -19.68 -6.76
CA PRO A 195 0.82 -20.07 -5.72
C PRO A 195 0.56 -18.91 -4.75
N VAL A 196 -0.68 -18.77 -4.27
CA VAL A 196 -1.07 -17.74 -3.32
C VAL A 196 -1.84 -18.34 -2.13
N VAL A 197 -1.86 -17.59 -1.04
CA VAL A 197 -2.29 -18.05 0.30
C VAL A 197 -3.74 -18.56 0.38
N ASP A 198 -4.59 -18.17 -0.54
CA ASP A 198 -6.00 -18.59 -0.58
C ASP A 198 -6.26 -19.86 -1.43
N GLY A 199 -5.20 -20.56 -1.79
CA GLY A 199 -5.26 -21.80 -2.57
C GLY A 199 -5.34 -21.59 -4.08
N GLY A 200 -5.36 -20.33 -4.54
CA GLY A 200 -5.31 -19.97 -5.95
C GLY A 200 -3.88 -19.88 -6.50
N SER A 201 -3.77 -19.43 -7.74
CA SER A 201 -2.49 -19.08 -8.36
C SER A 201 -2.63 -17.84 -9.25
N ILE A 202 -1.52 -17.12 -9.41
CA ILE A 202 -1.42 -15.95 -10.28
C ILE A 202 -0.52 -16.28 -11.46
N TYR A 203 -1.00 -16.13 -12.69
CA TYR A 203 -0.17 -16.30 -13.86
C TYR A 203 0.67 -15.05 -14.13
N LEU A 204 1.99 -15.23 -14.12
CA LEU A 204 2.99 -14.16 -14.32
C LEU A 204 3.61 -14.17 -15.72
N GLY A 205 3.21 -15.12 -16.57
CA GLY A 205 3.85 -15.37 -17.85
C GLY A 205 5.02 -16.36 -17.74
N ARG A 206 5.48 -16.85 -18.89
CA ARG A 206 6.56 -17.87 -18.95
C ARG A 206 7.92 -17.38 -18.42
N LYS A 207 8.11 -16.08 -18.31
CA LYS A 207 9.33 -15.46 -17.74
C LYS A 207 8.89 -14.52 -16.61
N PRO A 208 8.62 -15.06 -15.41
CA PRO A 208 8.26 -14.23 -14.25
C PRO A 208 9.42 -13.31 -13.86
N ASP A 209 9.10 -12.11 -13.40
CA ASP A 209 10.08 -11.16 -12.88
C ASP A 209 10.07 -11.13 -11.36
N LEU A 210 11.23 -10.86 -10.77
CA LEU A 210 11.40 -10.82 -9.32
C LEU A 210 10.46 -9.82 -8.62
N PRO A 211 10.25 -8.58 -9.12
CA PRO A 211 9.32 -7.64 -8.52
C PRO A 211 7.90 -8.17 -8.38
N LYS A 212 7.37 -8.88 -9.38
CA LYS A 212 6.02 -9.46 -9.31
C LYS A 212 5.98 -10.64 -8.34
N CYS A 213 7.01 -11.51 -8.38
CA CYS A 213 7.13 -12.65 -7.46
C CYS A 213 7.24 -12.19 -6.02
N ALA A 214 7.97 -11.11 -5.74
CA ALA A 214 8.09 -10.54 -4.42
C ALA A 214 6.79 -9.92 -3.90
N ASN A 215 6.07 -9.22 -4.77
CA ASN A 215 4.98 -8.32 -4.38
C ASN A 215 3.59 -8.99 -4.40
N TYR A 216 3.30 -9.81 -5.42
CA TYR A 216 1.93 -10.30 -5.63
C TYR A 216 1.41 -11.24 -4.53
N PRO A 217 2.22 -12.16 -3.95
CA PRO A 217 1.77 -12.99 -2.82
C PRO A 217 1.40 -12.14 -1.61
N VAL A 218 2.21 -11.12 -1.30
CA VAL A 218 1.99 -10.21 -0.18
C VAL A 218 0.72 -9.38 -0.39
N GLN A 219 0.55 -8.83 -1.59
CA GLN A 219 -0.67 -8.06 -1.93
C GLN A 219 -1.92 -8.93 -1.88
N ARG A 220 -1.86 -10.17 -2.38
CA ARG A 220 -2.99 -11.09 -2.35
C ARG A 220 -3.37 -11.48 -0.94
N ALA A 221 -2.40 -11.78 -0.10
CA ALA A 221 -2.64 -12.12 1.29
C ALA A 221 -3.20 -10.93 2.09
N ALA A 222 -2.68 -9.72 1.87
CA ALA A 222 -3.21 -8.50 2.46
C ALA A 222 -4.67 -8.24 2.05
N LEU A 223 -5.00 -8.45 0.78
CA LEU A 223 -6.38 -8.39 0.29
C LEU A 223 -7.27 -9.42 0.98
N THR A 224 -6.79 -10.67 1.13
CA THR A 224 -7.57 -11.74 1.76
C THR A 224 -7.93 -11.38 3.21
N VAL A 225 -6.98 -10.79 3.96
CA VAL A 225 -7.24 -10.28 5.32
C VAL A 225 -8.30 -9.17 5.30
N MET A 226 -8.15 -8.20 4.39
CA MET A 226 -9.09 -7.08 4.25
C MET A 226 -10.49 -7.54 3.85
N ALA A 227 -10.60 -8.44 2.87
CA ALA A 227 -11.90 -8.97 2.43
C ALA A 227 -12.64 -9.69 3.55
N ARG A 228 -11.93 -10.54 4.32
CA ARG A 228 -12.50 -11.20 5.51
C ARG A 228 -12.96 -10.21 6.58
N ALA A 229 -12.20 -9.14 6.79
CA ALA A 229 -12.59 -8.09 7.72
C ALA A 229 -13.86 -7.35 7.26
N LEU A 230 -13.95 -6.99 5.99
CA LEU A 230 -15.13 -6.35 5.41
C LEU A 230 -16.39 -7.23 5.56
N THR A 231 -16.30 -8.53 5.25
CA THR A 231 -17.41 -9.46 5.44
C THR A 231 -17.87 -9.51 6.88
N ARG A 232 -16.92 -9.67 7.84
CA ARG A 232 -17.25 -9.70 9.27
C ARG A 232 -17.85 -8.38 9.77
N HIS A 233 -17.40 -7.23 9.27
CA HIS A 233 -17.99 -5.93 9.61
C HIS A 233 -19.40 -5.80 9.07
N LYS A 234 -19.64 -6.23 7.83
CA LYS A 234 -20.98 -6.24 7.23
C LYS A 234 -21.94 -7.07 8.09
N ASP A 235 -21.58 -8.31 8.44
CA ASP A 235 -22.41 -9.19 9.25
C ASP A 235 -22.76 -8.55 10.62
N ARG A 236 -21.80 -7.88 11.26
CA ARG A 236 -22.02 -7.17 12.53
C ARG A 236 -22.94 -5.95 12.37
N LEU A 237 -22.80 -5.18 11.29
CA LEU A 237 -23.64 -4.03 11.02
C LEU A 237 -25.07 -4.45 10.70
N ASP A 238 -25.24 -5.53 9.91
CA ASP A 238 -26.55 -6.08 9.59
C ASP A 238 -27.26 -6.60 10.87
N ALA A 239 -26.53 -7.28 11.75
CA ALA A 239 -27.04 -7.73 13.05
C ALA A 239 -27.45 -6.55 13.96
N ALA A 240 -26.63 -5.49 14.00
CA ALA A 240 -26.94 -4.28 14.78
C ALA A 240 -28.16 -3.53 14.23
N ALA A 241 -28.28 -3.41 12.91
CA ALA A 241 -29.44 -2.80 12.26
C ALA A 241 -30.73 -3.57 12.54
N GLY A 242 -30.67 -4.92 12.57
CA GLY A 242 -31.78 -5.78 12.99
C GLY A 242 -32.22 -5.60 14.44
N GLN A 243 -31.35 -5.03 15.29
CA GLN A 243 -31.63 -4.71 16.70
C GLN A 243 -32.06 -3.25 16.89
N GLY A 244 -32.32 -2.50 15.83
CA GLY A 244 -32.76 -1.10 15.87
C GLY A 244 -31.66 -0.07 16.11
N LEU A 245 -30.41 -0.47 15.99
CA LEU A 245 -29.25 0.43 15.96
C LEU A 245 -29.03 0.91 14.51
N HIS A 246 -29.45 2.12 14.20
CA HIS A 246 -29.29 2.76 12.87
C HIS A 246 -28.12 3.74 12.89
#